data_298c472b3c46c247891b1248e6613628
#
_entry.id   298c472b3c46c247891b1248e6613628
#
_cell.length_a   1.000
_cell.length_b   1.000
_cell.length_c   1.000
_cell.angle_alpha   90.00
_cell.angle_beta   90.00
_cell.angle_gamma   90.00
#
_symmetry.space_group_name_H-M   'P 1'
#
loop_
_entity.id
_entity.type
_entity.pdbx_description
1 polymer ?
#
loop_
_entity_poly.entity_id
_entity_poly.type
_entity_poly.pdbx_seq_one_letter_code
_entity_poly.pdbx_strand_id
1 'polypeptide(L)'
;MADSAFFCTLSHEGVLAVRGVDAGKFLQGQLTCNINYLSDSQASLGARCTQKGRMQSSFRILLEGDGVLLAMASELLEPQLADLKKYAVFSKSKLTDESAAWVRFGLEHGDAALASLGLNLPGETDGVVRNAGLIAIRVSPDRAELWVPADQADAIKAKLATALPEGKLNQWLLGQIRAGIGQVMPTTRELFIPQMLNLQAVGGVSFKKGCYTGQEIVARMQYLGKLKRRLYRVELDATELPEPGTPLFAPSHSSAIGEVVIAARAAEKIELLAVLQAEAAEAGDLHLGALEGPALHLLDLPYELDRDREIQR
;
A
#
# COMPACT_ATOMS: atom_id res chain seq x y z
N MET A 1 23.28 -6.33 -5.84
CA MET A 1 23.48 -7.10 -4.61
C MET A 1 22.19 -7.88 -4.41
N ALA A 2 22.26 -9.19 -4.18
CA ALA A 2 21.09 -9.97 -3.80
C ALA A 2 20.50 -9.30 -2.55
N ASP A 3 19.16 -9.12 -2.54
CA ASP A 3 18.47 -8.53 -1.41
C ASP A 3 18.77 -9.40 -0.18
N SER A 4 19.45 -8.81 0.79
CA SER A 4 19.85 -9.56 2.00
C SER A 4 18.64 -9.79 2.87
N ALA A 5 18.52 -10.99 3.42
CA ALA A 5 17.47 -11.32 4.38
C ALA A 5 17.53 -10.36 5.59
N PHE A 6 16.39 -9.84 6.02
CA PHE A 6 16.27 -8.98 7.20
C PHE A 6 14.83 -8.96 7.73
N PHE A 7 14.66 -8.44 8.93
CA PHE A 7 13.36 -7.99 9.43
C PHE A 7 13.46 -6.54 9.93
N CYS A 8 12.36 -5.81 9.90
CA CYS A 8 12.29 -4.47 10.50
C CYS A 8 10.90 -4.19 11.07
N THR A 9 10.82 -3.25 12.03
CA THR A 9 9.54 -2.78 12.56
C THR A 9 8.87 -1.81 11.58
N LEU A 10 7.59 -2.04 11.28
CA LEU A 10 6.77 -1.19 10.41
C LEU A 10 6.12 -0.05 11.20
N SER A 11 6.94 0.89 11.68
CA SER A 11 6.52 1.98 12.57
C SER A 11 5.79 3.14 11.89
N HIS A 12 5.78 3.17 10.57
CA HIS A 12 5.17 4.24 9.76
C HIS A 12 3.66 4.06 9.54
N GLU A 13 3.12 2.92 9.95
CA GLU A 13 1.70 2.60 9.79
C GLU A 13 1.05 2.33 11.14
N GLY A 14 -0.20 2.78 11.27
CA GLY A 14 -1.08 2.45 12.37
C GLY A 14 -2.14 1.44 11.95
N VAL A 15 -2.89 0.93 12.93
CA VAL A 15 -3.91 -0.10 12.75
C VAL A 15 -5.28 0.44 13.14
N LEU A 16 -6.17 0.57 12.16
CA LEU A 16 -7.59 0.84 12.38
C LEU A 16 -8.34 -0.49 12.46
N ALA A 17 -9.12 -0.67 13.52
CA ALA A 17 -10.00 -1.82 13.68
C ALA A 17 -11.47 -1.43 13.48
N VAL A 18 -12.21 -2.28 12.79
CA VAL A 18 -13.67 -2.21 12.66
C VAL A 18 -14.24 -3.54 13.14
N ARG A 19 -14.87 -3.53 14.31
CA ARG A 19 -15.35 -4.74 14.98
C ARG A 19 -16.87 -4.76 15.11
N GLY A 20 -17.43 -5.96 15.21
CA GLY A 20 -18.86 -6.19 15.41
C GLY A 20 -19.57 -6.77 14.19
N VAL A 21 -20.82 -7.21 14.41
CA VAL A 21 -21.58 -8.03 13.45
C VAL A 21 -21.81 -7.39 12.08
N ASP A 22 -21.80 -6.06 11.99
CA ASP A 22 -21.99 -5.34 10.74
C ASP A 22 -20.67 -4.86 10.10
N ALA A 23 -19.50 -5.14 10.71
CA ALA A 23 -18.21 -4.61 10.26
C ALA A 23 -17.94 -4.89 8.78
N GLY A 24 -18.06 -6.13 8.34
CA GLY A 24 -17.86 -6.51 6.94
C GLY A 24 -18.85 -5.83 5.99
N LYS A 25 -20.16 -5.82 6.34
CA LYS A 25 -21.21 -5.18 5.55
C LYS A 25 -20.98 -3.67 5.42
N PHE A 26 -20.61 -3.02 6.53
CA PHE A 26 -20.31 -1.59 6.55
C PHE A 26 -19.12 -1.26 5.65
N LEU A 27 -18.01 -1.97 5.81
CA LEU A 27 -16.81 -1.75 5.02
C LEU A 27 -16.99 -2.09 3.55
N GLN A 28 -17.84 -3.07 3.22
CA GLN A 28 -18.15 -3.40 1.83
C GLN A 28 -18.68 -2.20 1.03
N GLY A 29 -19.43 -1.30 1.66
CA GLY A 29 -19.93 -0.05 1.04
C GLY A 29 -18.94 1.13 1.08
N GLN A 30 -17.76 0.98 1.70
CA GLN A 30 -16.80 2.06 1.90
C GLN A 30 -15.49 1.88 1.13
N LEU A 31 -15.09 0.64 0.82
CA LEU A 31 -13.76 0.30 0.37
C LEU A 31 -13.74 -0.23 -1.06
N THR A 32 -12.61 -0.11 -1.74
CA THR A 32 -12.41 -0.56 -3.13
C THR A 32 -12.27 -2.08 -3.26
N CYS A 33 -11.71 -2.75 -2.25
CA CYS A 33 -11.56 -4.21 -2.21
C CYS A 33 -12.86 -4.90 -1.83
N ASN A 34 -12.98 -6.18 -2.16
CA ASN A 34 -14.15 -6.98 -1.82
C ASN A 34 -13.94 -7.68 -0.47
N ILE A 35 -14.66 -7.20 0.56
CA ILE A 35 -14.57 -7.74 1.92
C ILE A 35 -14.99 -9.22 1.98
N ASN A 36 -15.90 -9.66 1.09
CA ASN A 36 -16.34 -11.05 1.04
C ASN A 36 -15.27 -12.04 0.55
N TYR A 37 -14.14 -11.53 0.01
CA TYR A 37 -12.99 -12.36 -0.37
C TYR A 37 -11.97 -12.51 0.75
N LEU A 38 -12.10 -11.72 1.82
CA LEU A 38 -11.27 -11.90 3.02
C LEU A 38 -11.67 -13.19 3.73
N SER A 39 -10.69 -13.91 4.23
CA SER A 39 -10.86 -15.11 5.03
C SER A 39 -9.73 -15.23 6.07
N ASP A 40 -9.76 -16.27 6.88
CA ASP A 40 -8.65 -16.56 7.81
C ASP A 40 -7.33 -16.83 7.09
N SER A 41 -7.39 -17.22 5.80
CA SER A 41 -6.24 -17.51 4.95
C SER A 41 -5.99 -16.50 3.84
N GLN A 42 -6.78 -15.41 3.75
CA GLN A 42 -6.68 -14.43 2.66
C GLN A 42 -6.86 -13.00 3.17
N ALA A 43 -5.85 -12.18 2.96
CA ALA A 43 -5.87 -10.72 3.14
C ALA A 43 -6.13 -10.01 1.80
N SER A 44 -6.06 -8.69 1.78
CA SER A 44 -6.13 -7.88 0.55
C SER A 44 -5.43 -6.53 0.73
N LEU A 45 -5.09 -5.89 -0.37
CA LEU A 45 -4.91 -4.45 -0.43
C LEU A 45 -6.26 -3.77 -0.66
N GLY A 46 -6.35 -2.48 -0.34
CA GLY A 46 -7.54 -1.71 -0.63
C GLY A 46 -7.31 -0.21 -0.45
N ALA A 47 -8.33 0.55 -0.82
CA ALA A 47 -8.38 1.98 -0.59
C ALA A 47 -9.77 2.42 -0.16
N ARG A 48 -9.82 3.57 0.50
CA ARG A 48 -11.06 4.32 0.68
C ARG A 48 -11.01 5.58 -0.18
N CYS A 49 -12.11 5.86 -0.85
CA CYS A 49 -12.23 7.00 -1.75
C CYS A 49 -13.29 8.00 -1.27
N THR A 50 -13.16 9.24 -1.73
CA THR A 50 -14.25 10.22 -1.73
C THR A 50 -15.30 9.83 -2.76
N GLN A 51 -16.47 10.49 -2.76
CA GLN A 51 -17.49 10.34 -3.79
C GLN A 51 -16.97 10.65 -5.21
N LYS A 52 -15.90 11.48 -5.30
CA LYS A 52 -15.20 11.80 -6.57
C LYS A 52 -14.14 10.77 -6.96
N GLY A 53 -14.10 9.60 -6.31
CA GLY A 53 -13.15 8.54 -6.59
C GLY A 53 -11.71 8.84 -6.17
N ARG A 54 -11.46 9.92 -5.40
CA ARG A 54 -10.13 10.28 -4.92
C ARG A 54 -9.79 9.50 -3.65
N MET A 55 -8.62 8.88 -3.61
CA MET A 55 -8.18 8.07 -2.48
C MET A 55 -7.90 8.93 -1.25
N GLN A 56 -8.54 8.60 -0.14
CA GLN A 56 -8.31 9.21 1.18
C GLN A 56 -7.29 8.43 1.99
N SER A 57 -7.21 7.12 1.75
CA SER A 57 -6.21 6.21 2.34
C SER A 57 -6.06 4.99 1.45
N SER A 58 -4.92 4.31 1.57
CA SER A 58 -4.67 2.96 1.10
C SER A 58 -4.18 2.12 2.27
N PHE A 59 -4.44 0.82 2.24
CA PHE A 59 -4.17 -0.05 3.38
C PHE A 59 -4.05 -1.52 2.96
N ARG A 60 -3.42 -2.31 3.83
CA ARG A 60 -3.61 -3.75 3.87
C ARG A 60 -4.74 -4.07 4.84
N ILE A 61 -5.60 -5.02 4.46
CA ILE A 61 -6.80 -5.38 5.21
C ILE A 61 -6.87 -6.90 5.41
N LEU A 62 -7.25 -7.31 6.61
CA LEU A 62 -7.41 -8.73 6.99
C LEU A 62 -8.52 -8.90 8.01
N LEU A 63 -9.08 -10.11 8.09
CA LEU A 63 -9.99 -10.49 9.18
C LEU A 63 -9.18 -10.71 10.47
N GLU A 64 -9.72 -10.32 11.63
CA GLU A 64 -9.19 -10.66 12.94
C GLU A 64 -10.31 -10.63 13.98
N GLY A 65 -10.49 -11.75 14.71
CA GLY A 65 -11.55 -11.90 15.69
C GLY A 65 -12.94 -11.70 15.08
N ASP A 66 -13.73 -10.83 15.68
CA ASP A 66 -15.08 -10.46 15.23
C ASP A 66 -15.10 -9.29 14.22
N GLY A 67 -13.97 -8.99 13.61
CA GLY A 67 -13.87 -7.81 12.75
C GLY A 67 -12.75 -7.83 11.73
N VAL A 68 -12.30 -6.64 11.41
CA VAL A 68 -11.35 -6.36 10.33
C VAL A 68 -10.30 -5.38 10.82
N LEU A 69 -9.04 -5.64 10.50
CA LEU A 69 -7.92 -4.72 10.73
C LEU A 69 -7.46 -4.10 9.41
N LEU A 70 -7.15 -2.81 9.44
CA LEU A 70 -6.60 -2.05 8.31
C LEU A 70 -5.29 -1.38 8.75
N ALA A 71 -4.18 -1.72 8.09
CA ALA A 71 -2.90 -1.04 8.28
C ALA A 71 -2.72 0.05 7.23
N MET A 72 -2.49 1.29 7.67
CA MET A 72 -2.36 2.48 6.83
C MET A 72 -1.33 3.45 7.41
N ALA A 73 -0.93 4.46 6.63
CA ALA A 73 -0.08 5.54 7.15
C ALA A 73 -0.65 6.08 8.46
N SER A 74 0.20 6.14 9.50
CA SER A 74 -0.24 6.45 10.88
C SER A 74 -0.93 7.81 10.98
N GLU A 75 -0.46 8.81 10.24
CA GLU A 75 -1.03 10.16 10.22
C GLU A 75 -2.41 10.25 9.54
N LEU A 76 -2.78 9.24 8.74
CA LEU A 76 -4.11 9.15 8.12
C LEU A 76 -5.14 8.43 9.00
N LEU A 77 -4.71 7.79 10.09
CA LEU A 77 -5.58 6.95 10.91
C LEU A 77 -6.68 7.77 11.59
N GLU A 78 -6.32 8.85 12.29
CA GLU A 78 -7.30 9.72 12.97
C GLU A 78 -8.31 10.36 12.01
N PRO A 79 -7.90 11.04 10.90
CA PRO A 79 -8.86 11.57 9.94
C PRO A 79 -9.73 10.48 9.30
N GLN A 80 -9.18 9.30 9.02
CA GLN A 80 -9.92 8.17 8.48
C GLN A 80 -10.97 7.66 9.47
N LEU A 81 -10.59 7.49 10.73
CA LEU A 81 -11.46 7.05 11.81
C LEU A 81 -12.60 8.04 12.03
N ALA A 82 -12.30 9.35 12.12
CA ALA A 82 -13.28 10.40 12.31
C ALA A 82 -14.29 10.46 11.16
N ASP A 83 -13.83 10.26 9.92
CA ASP A 83 -14.70 10.31 8.76
C ASP A 83 -15.57 9.04 8.63
N LEU A 84 -15.00 7.85 8.82
CA LEU A 84 -15.75 6.59 8.79
C LEU A 84 -16.86 6.54 9.85
N LYS A 85 -16.63 7.08 11.05
CA LYS A 85 -17.65 7.13 12.12
C LYS A 85 -18.94 7.84 11.69
N LYS A 86 -18.87 8.83 10.80
CA LYS A 86 -20.06 9.54 10.27
C LYS A 86 -20.97 8.61 9.47
N TYR A 87 -20.41 7.61 8.80
CA TYR A 87 -21.15 6.63 8.00
C TYR A 87 -21.57 5.39 8.80
N ALA A 88 -20.98 5.17 9.96
CA ALA A 88 -21.24 4.00 10.81
C ALA A 88 -22.40 4.18 11.78
N VAL A 89 -23.10 5.33 11.79
CA VAL A 89 -24.13 5.70 12.81
C VAL A 89 -25.22 4.64 12.97
N PHE A 90 -25.61 3.98 11.88
CA PHE A 90 -26.63 2.93 11.87
C PHE A 90 -26.05 1.52 11.79
N SER A 91 -24.74 1.38 11.86
CA SER A 91 -24.04 0.10 11.82
C SER A 91 -23.74 -0.39 13.24
N LYS A 92 -23.93 -1.68 13.49
CA LYS A 92 -23.48 -2.33 14.73
C LYS A 92 -21.98 -2.63 14.64
N SER A 93 -21.20 -1.57 14.35
CA SER A 93 -19.76 -1.61 14.22
C SER A 93 -19.09 -0.60 15.13
N LYS A 94 -18.03 -1.03 15.81
CA LYS A 94 -17.15 -0.19 16.62
C LYS A 94 -15.86 0.05 15.86
N LEU A 95 -15.50 1.31 15.66
CA LEU A 95 -14.28 1.73 14.99
C LEU A 95 -13.30 2.29 16.02
N THR A 96 -12.10 1.71 16.10
CA THR A 96 -11.07 2.05 17.08
C THR A 96 -9.68 2.10 16.44
N ASP A 97 -8.81 2.93 17.02
CA ASP A 97 -7.38 2.84 16.82
C ASP A 97 -6.85 1.70 17.69
N GLU A 98 -6.31 0.66 17.07
CA GLU A 98 -5.67 -0.48 17.74
C GLU A 98 -4.15 -0.52 17.49
N SER A 99 -3.55 0.59 17.08
CA SER A 99 -2.09 0.64 16.83
C SER A 99 -1.27 0.21 18.05
N ALA A 100 -1.73 0.51 19.27
CA ALA A 100 -1.07 0.09 20.50
C ALA A 100 -1.23 -1.40 20.82
N ALA A 101 -2.19 -2.09 20.20
CA ALA A 101 -2.43 -3.52 20.42
C ALA A 101 -1.56 -4.42 19.52
N TRP A 102 -0.98 -3.87 18.46
CA TRP A 102 -0.26 -4.61 17.43
C TRP A 102 1.12 -4.02 17.18
N VAL A 103 2.14 -4.89 17.12
CA VAL A 103 3.44 -4.57 16.53
C VAL A 103 3.57 -5.33 15.22
N ARG A 104 3.98 -4.63 14.16
CA ARG A 104 4.12 -5.23 12.83
C ARG A 104 5.59 -5.24 12.41
N PHE A 105 6.02 -6.38 11.89
CA PHE A 105 7.35 -6.55 11.32
C PHE A 105 7.22 -6.84 9.83
N GLY A 106 8.08 -6.21 9.03
CA GLY A 106 8.33 -6.57 7.64
C GLY A 106 9.53 -7.52 7.57
N LEU A 107 9.42 -8.58 6.79
CA LEU A 107 10.50 -9.55 6.58
C LEU A 107 10.80 -9.65 5.08
N GLU A 108 12.08 -9.66 4.74
CA GLU A 108 12.62 -9.98 3.42
C GLU A 108 13.36 -11.31 3.53
N HIS A 109 13.05 -12.27 2.63
CA HIS A 109 13.59 -13.65 2.66
C HIS A 109 13.50 -14.31 4.04
N GLY A 110 12.40 -14.06 4.77
CA GLY A 110 12.22 -14.44 6.17
C GLY A 110 11.46 -15.75 6.39
N ASP A 111 11.17 -16.55 5.37
CA ASP A 111 10.30 -17.72 5.46
C ASP A 111 10.78 -18.77 6.49
N ALA A 112 12.08 -19.00 6.58
CA ALA A 112 12.64 -19.92 7.58
C ALA A 112 12.42 -19.39 9.02
N ALA A 113 12.54 -18.08 9.24
CA ALA A 113 12.28 -17.47 10.53
C ALA A 113 10.79 -17.57 10.89
N LEU A 114 9.88 -17.33 9.94
CA LEU A 114 8.43 -17.51 10.15
C LEU A 114 8.07 -18.98 10.42
N ALA A 115 8.66 -19.92 9.69
CA ALA A 115 8.47 -21.36 9.92
C ALA A 115 8.89 -21.79 11.33
N SER A 116 9.95 -21.21 11.89
CA SER A 116 10.37 -21.45 13.27
C SER A 116 9.35 -20.97 14.32
N LEU A 117 8.47 -20.04 13.94
CA LEU A 117 7.33 -19.59 14.74
C LEU A 117 6.04 -20.39 14.46
N GLY A 118 6.13 -21.46 13.65
CA GLY A 118 4.98 -22.26 13.22
C GLY A 118 4.10 -21.58 12.15
N LEU A 119 4.64 -20.60 11.43
CA LEU A 119 3.98 -19.85 10.39
C LEU A 119 4.54 -20.23 9.01
N ASN A 120 3.96 -21.24 8.38
CA ASN A 120 4.35 -21.70 7.04
C ASN A 120 3.53 -20.95 5.99
N LEU A 121 4.06 -19.83 5.49
CA LEU A 121 3.36 -18.98 4.51
C LEU A 121 3.23 -19.66 3.14
N PRO A 122 2.04 -19.59 2.51
CA PRO A 122 1.87 -19.97 1.11
C PRO A 122 2.66 -19.04 0.19
N GLY A 123 2.94 -19.48 -1.04
CA GLY A 123 3.61 -18.65 -2.06
C GLY A 123 2.74 -17.57 -2.66
N GLU A 124 1.42 -17.67 -2.51
CA GLU A 124 0.45 -16.75 -3.10
C GLU A 124 0.40 -15.42 -2.34
N THR A 125 0.44 -14.31 -3.07
CA THR A 125 0.31 -12.96 -2.51
C THR A 125 -1.02 -12.82 -1.76
N ASP A 126 -0.98 -12.08 -0.64
CA ASP A 126 -2.07 -11.88 0.33
C ASP A 126 -2.51 -13.16 1.07
N GLY A 127 -1.81 -14.28 0.87
CA GLY A 127 -2.00 -15.50 1.67
C GLY A 127 -1.66 -15.26 3.14
N VAL A 128 -2.50 -15.76 4.04
CA VAL A 128 -2.41 -15.55 5.49
C VAL A 128 -2.23 -16.88 6.22
N VAL A 129 -1.34 -16.89 7.21
CA VAL A 129 -1.19 -18.00 8.16
C VAL A 129 -1.21 -17.47 9.58
N ARG A 130 -1.81 -18.23 10.49
CA ARG A 130 -2.00 -17.85 11.90
C ARG A 130 -1.45 -18.92 12.83
N ASN A 131 -0.78 -18.51 13.88
CA ASN A 131 -0.35 -19.40 14.97
C ASN A 131 -0.17 -18.62 16.27
N ALA A 132 -0.73 -19.09 17.37
CA ALA A 132 -0.57 -18.54 18.73
C ALA A 132 -0.79 -17.02 18.85
N GLY A 133 -1.78 -16.50 18.13
CA GLY A 133 -2.10 -15.05 18.07
C GLY A 133 -1.27 -14.27 17.05
N LEU A 134 -0.23 -14.86 16.48
CA LEU A 134 0.56 -14.26 15.39
C LEU A 134 -0.17 -14.41 14.06
N ILE A 135 -0.02 -13.41 13.20
CA ILE A 135 -0.57 -13.44 11.83
C ILE A 135 0.54 -13.09 10.85
N ALA A 136 0.86 -14.00 9.92
CA ALA A 136 1.80 -13.71 8.85
C ALA A 136 1.06 -13.60 7.51
N ILE A 137 1.48 -12.65 6.67
CA ILE A 137 0.85 -12.34 5.38
C ILE A 137 1.95 -12.32 4.32
N ARG A 138 1.76 -13.03 3.20
CA ARG A 138 2.63 -12.96 2.02
C ARG A 138 2.39 -11.64 1.29
N VAL A 139 3.40 -10.78 1.18
CA VAL A 139 3.30 -9.47 0.50
C VAL A 139 3.77 -9.58 -0.95
N SER A 140 4.82 -10.33 -1.19
CA SER A 140 5.39 -10.68 -2.50
C SER A 140 6.16 -12.00 -2.37
N PRO A 141 6.72 -12.59 -3.42
CA PRO A 141 7.40 -13.88 -3.35
C PRO A 141 8.40 -14.00 -2.19
N ASP A 142 9.17 -12.96 -1.93
CA ASP A 142 10.25 -12.96 -0.93
C ASP A 142 9.96 -12.10 0.30
N ARG A 143 8.75 -11.50 0.38
CA ARG A 143 8.39 -10.54 1.43
C ARG A 143 7.16 -10.96 2.19
N ALA A 144 7.19 -10.73 3.50
CA ALA A 144 6.08 -11.03 4.39
C ALA A 144 5.88 -9.91 5.42
N GLU A 145 4.65 -9.75 5.88
CA GLU A 145 4.32 -9.00 7.10
C GLU A 145 4.03 -9.99 8.22
N LEU A 146 4.52 -9.68 9.42
CA LEU A 146 4.17 -10.40 10.64
C LEU A 146 3.51 -9.45 11.62
N TRP A 147 2.28 -9.73 11.97
CA TRP A 147 1.46 -9.00 12.94
C TRP A 147 1.53 -9.73 14.28
N VAL A 148 1.94 -9.02 15.31
CA VAL A 148 2.22 -9.57 16.64
C VAL A 148 1.43 -8.80 17.69
N PRO A 149 0.67 -9.47 18.57
CA PRO A 149 0.09 -8.81 19.74
C PRO A 149 1.16 -8.10 20.55
N ALA A 150 0.86 -6.89 21.03
CA ALA A 150 1.86 -6.01 21.66
C ALA A 150 2.55 -6.65 22.88
N ASP A 151 1.82 -7.48 23.63
CA ASP A 151 2.36 -8.21 24.79
C ASP A 151 3.36 -9.31 24.42
N GLN A 152 3.39 -9.76 23.17
CA GLN A 152 4.33 -10.76 22.65
C GLN A 152 5.48 -10.13 21.84
N ALA A 153 5.42 -8.83 21.56
CA ALA A 153 6.28 -8.16 20.58
C ALA A 153 7.78 -8.32 20.88
N ASP A 154 8.20 -8.09 22.12
CA ASP A 154 9.62 -8.18 22.50
C ASP A 154 10.15 -9.62 22.40
N ALA A 155 9.36 -10.60 22.79
CA ALA A 155 9.73 -12.01 22.72
C ALA A 155 9.85 -12.47 21.24
N ILE A 156 8.93 -12.06 20.40
CA ILE A 156 8.97 -12.39 18.96
C ILE A 156 10.11 -11.65 18.27
N LYS A 157 10.33 -10.37 18.58
CA LYS A 157 11.46 -9.60 18.05
C LYS A 157 12.79 -10.28 18.39
N ALA A 158 12.97 -10.72 19.64
CA ALA A 158 14.16 -11.46 20.06
C ALA A 158 14.37 -12.76 19.26
N LYS A 159 13.29 -13.50 19.00
CA LYS A 159 13.35 -14.72 18.16
C LYS A 159 13.73 -14.41 16.72
N LEU A 160 13.15 -13.38 16.11
CA LEU A 160 13.50 -12.95 14.76
C LEU A 160 14.98 -12.55 14.66
N ALA A 161 15.50 -11.84 15.67
CA ALA A 161 16.89 -11.39 15.72
C ALA A 161 17.92 -12.56 15.84
N THR A 162 17.49 -13.76 16.24
CA THR A 162 18.37 -14.94 16.19
C THR A 162 18.53 -15.51 14.78
N ALA A 163 17.60 -15.26 13.87
CA ALA A 163 17.56 -15.83 12.53
C ALA A 163 17.86 -14.80 11.43
N LEU A 164 17.56 -13.52 11.68
CA LEU A 164 17.66 -12.46 10.69
C LEU A 164 18.30 -11.21 11.31
N PRO A 165 19.12 -10.46 10.57
CA PRO A 165 19.56 -9.14 11.01
C PRO A 165 18.37 -8.15 11.07
N GLU A 166 18.38 -7.26 12.06
CA GLU A 166 17.44 -6.15 12.11
C GLU A 166 17.83 -5.08 11.09
N GLY A 167 16.95 -4.85 10.14
CA GLY A 167 17.08 -3.84 9.10
C GLY A 167 16.38 -2.54 9.46
N LYS A 168 16.46 -1.56 8.56
CA LYS A 168 15.82 -0.25 8.68
C LYS A 168 14.52 -0.22 7.85
N LEU A 169 13.59 0.65 8.26
CA LEU A 169 12.34 0.88 7.52
C LEU A 169 12.60 1.25 6.04
N ASN A 170 13.67 2.01 5.76
CA ASN A 170 14.05 2.33 4.38
C ASN A 170 14.21 1.11 3.49
N GLN A 171 14.76 0.00 4.00
CA GLN A 171 14.93 -1.24 3.22
C GLN A 171 13.56 -1.85 2.87
N TRP A 172 12.63 -1.84 3.82
CA TRP A 172 11.26 -2.30 3.60
C TRP A 172 10.53 -1.43 2.56
N LEU A 173 10.64 -0.10 2.66
CA LEU A 173 10.04 0.84 1.71
C LEU A 173 10.66 0.69 0.32
N LEU A 174 11.96 0.43 0.22
CA LEU A 174 12.61 0.15 -1.06
C LEU A 174 12.02 -1.12 -1.72
N GLY A 175 11.81 -2.19 -0.96
CA GLY A 175 11.13 -3.38 -1.45
C GLY A 175 9.68 -3.11 -1.89
N GLN A 176 8.96 -2.23 -1.20
CA GLN A 176 7.61 -1.79 -1.60
C GLN A 176 7.62 -1.01 -2.92
N ILE A 177 8.59 -0.11 -3.10
CA ILE A 177 8.81 0.64 -4.34
C ILE A 177 9.08 -0.33 -5.49
N ARG A 178 9.96 -1.30 -5.29
CA ARG A 178 10.32 -2.33 -6.29
C ARG A 178 9.15 -3.26 -6.62
N ALA A 179 8.26 -3.49 -5.66
CA ALA A 179 7.00 -4.20 -5.88
C ALA A 179 5.93 -3.35 -6.59
N GLY A 180 6.18 -2.06 -6.86
CA GLY A 180 5.25 -1.16 -7.53
C GLY A 180 3.98 -0.87 -6.71
N ILE A 181 4.04 -0.95 -5.38
CA ILE A 181 2.90 -0.74 -4.50
C ILE A 181 2.95 0.67 -3.92
N GLY A 182 2.16 1.58 -4.49
CA GLY A 182 2.02 2.96 -4.00
C GLY A 182 1.17 3.03 -2.73
N GLN A 183 1.46 4.03 -1.90
CA GLN A 183 0.74 4.30 -0.66
C GLN A 183 0.26 5.76 -0.62
N VAL A 184 -0.95 5.97 -0.11
CA VAL A 184 -1.46 7.32 0.15
C VAL A 184 -0.87 7.84 1.45
N MET A 185 -0.24 9.00 1.39
CA MET A 185 0.34 9.73 2.51
C MET A 185 -0.48 10.99 2.79
N PRO A 186 -0.32 11.67 3.94
CA PRO A 186 -1.07 12.91 4.25
C PRO A 186 -0.99 13.96 3.14
N THR A 187 0.19 14.19 2.59
CA THR A 187 0.44 15.18 1.51
C THR A 187 -0.15 14.77 0.16
N THR A 188 -0.42 13.47 -0.06
CA THR A 188 -1.01 12.93 -1.30
C THR A 188 -2.47 12.51 -1.14
N ARG A 189 -3.08 12.78 0.02
CA ARG A 189 -4.49 12.52 0.27
C ARG A 189 -5.36 13.26 -0.75
N GLU A 190 -6.28 12.53 -1.37
CA GLU A 190 -7.21 13.02 -2.40
C GLU A 190 -6.55 13.53 -3.71
N LEU A 191 -5.25 13.27 -3.93
CA LEU A 191 -4.59 13.60 -5.20
C LEU A 191 -4.87 12.55 -6.28
N PHE A 192 -4.98 11.27 -5.92
CA PHE A 192 -5.01 10.16 -6.85
C PHE A 192 -6.34 9.41 -6.83
N ILE A 193 -6.74 8.87 -7.97
CA ILE A 193 -7.73 7.79 -8.05
C ILE A 193 -6.98 6.44 -8.00
N PRO A 194 -7.62 5.32 -7.67
CA PRO A 194 -6.95 4.01 -7.53
C PRO A 194 -6.11 3.60 -8.74
N GLN A 195 -6.59 3.85 -9.95
CA GLN A 195 -5.87 3.51 -11.18
C GLN A 195 -4.60 4.34 -11.39
N MET A 196 -4.52 5.55 -10.84
CA MET A 196 -3.29 6.35 -10.90
C MET A 196 -2.17 5.71 -10.07
N LEU A 197 -2.49 4.96 -9.02
CA LEU A 197 -1.53 4.17 -8.24
C LEU A 197 -1.42 2.71 -8.72
N ASN A 198 -1.98 2.37 -9.89
CA ASN A 198 -2.04 1.01 -10.41
C ASN A 198 -2.65 0.01 -9.41
N LEU A 199 -3.52 0.47 -8.51
CA LEU A 199 -4.04 -0.32 -7.39
C LEU A 199 -4.84 -1.54 -7.86
N GLN A 200 -5.47 -1.47 -9.04
CA GLN A 200 -6.15 -2.59 -9.68
C GLN A 200 -5.18 -3.71 -10.10
N ALA A 201 -3.95 -3.34 -10.52
CA ALA A 201 -2.94 -4.31 -10.95
C ALA A 201 -2.37 -5.13 -9.78
N VAL A 202 -2.42 -4.58 -8.57
CA VAL A 202 -1.96 -5.23 -7.34
C VAL A 202 -3.10 -5.76 -6.46
N GLY A 203 -4.31 -5.93 -7.04
CA GLY A 203 -5.45 -6.57 -6.37
C GLY A 203 -6.24 -5.68 -5.40
N GLY A 204 -5.92 -4.39 -5.28
CA GLY A 204 -6.57 -3.49 -4.31
C GLY A 204 -7.92 -2.91 -4.76
N VAL A 205 -8.42 -3.26 -5.95
CA VAL A 205 -9.74 -2.84 -6.46
C VAL A 205 -10.51 -4.04 -6.98
N SER A 206 -11.75 -4.20 -6.52
CA SER A 206 -12.67 -5.21 -7.05
C SER A 206 -13.73 -4.53 -7.91
N PHE A 207 -13.83 -4.94 -9.17
CA PHE A 207 -14.89 -4.51 -10.11
C PHE A 207 -16.09 -5.47 -10.11
N LYS A 208 -16.02 -6.58 -9.35
CA LYS A 208 -17.08 -7.62 -9.24
C LYS A 208 -17.86 -7.54 -7.94
N LYS A 209 -17.68 -6.48 -7.17
CA LYS A 209 -18.39 -6.25 -5.89
C LYS A 209 -19.58 -5.30 -6.08
N GLY A 210 -20.44 -5.21 -5.06
CA GLY A 210 -21.53 -4.22 -5.00
C GLY A 210 -21.01 -2.77 -4.84
N CYS A 211 -21.93 -1.82 -4.75
CA CYS A 211 -21.64 -0.39 -4.69
C CYS A 211 -20.78 -0.02 -3.48
N TYR A 212 -19.86 0.92 -3.69
CA TYR A 212 -19.06 1.56 -2.64
C TYR A 212 -18.83 3.05 -2.96
N THR A 213 -18.42 3.82 -1.96
CA THR A 213 -18.17 5.26 -2.11
C THR A 213 -17.09 5.53 -3.17
N GLY A 214 -17.45 6.32 -4.19
CA GLY A 214 -16.55 6.68 -5.30
C GLY A 214 -16.50 5.68 -6.47
N GLN A 215 -17.24 4.57 -6.39
CA GLN A 215 -17.23 3.52 -7.41
C GLN A 215 -17.56 4.01 -8.81
N GLU A 216 -18.50 4.93 -8.96
CA GLU A 216 -18.90 5.45 -10.28
C GLU A 216 -17.70 5.98 -11.07
N ILE A 217 -16.88 6.83 -10.42
CA ILE A 217 -15.70 7.42 -11.06
C ILE A 217 -14.63 6.35 -11.30
N VAL A 218 -14.40 5.45 -10.34
CA VAL A 218 -13.40 4.37 -10.45
C VAL A 218 -13.79 3.40 -11.58
N ALA A 219 -15.05 2.96 -11.63
CA ALA A 219 -15.55 2.08 -12.69
C ALA A 219 -15.57 2.78 -14.06
N ARG A 220 -16.02 4.04 -14.12
CA ARG A 220 -16.01 4.82 -15.36
C ARG A 220 -14.59 4.97 -15.92
N MET A 221 -13.61 5.21 -15.07
CA MET A 221 -12.20 5.30 -15.49
C MET A 221 -11.71 3.95 -16.02
N GLN A 222 -12.11 2.83 -15.42
CA GLN A 222 -11.72 1.49 -15.84
C GLN A 222 -12.28 1.11 -17.22
N TYR A 223 -13.56 1.43 -17.48
CA TYR A 223 -14.27 0.92 -18.65
C TYR A 223 -14.38 1.92 -19.81
N LEU A 224 -14.33 3.21 -19.53
CA LEU A 224 -14.61 4.28 -20.51
C LEU A 224 -13.53 5.37 -20.55
N GLY A 225 -12.65 5.42 -19.56
CA GLY A 225 -11.67 6.49 -19.41
C GLY A 225 -10.35 6.18 -20.13
N LYS A 226 -9.69 7.23 -20.64
CA LYS A 226 -8.26 7.20 -20.96
C LYS A 226 -7.49 7.75 -19.76
N LEU A 227 -6.79 6.87 -19.06
CA LEU A 227 -5.97 7.28 -17.93
C LEU A 227 -4.70 7.96 -18.45
N LYS A 228 -4.62 9.29 -18.24
CA LYS A 228 -3.48 10.09 -18.67
C LYS A 228 -2.31 10.07 -17.69
N ARG A 229 -2.54 9.65 -16.45
CA ARG A 229 -1.56 9.66 -15.35
C ARG A 229 -1.52 8.29 -14.71
N ARG A 230 -0.30 7.73 -14.52
CA ARG A 230 -0.09 6.40 -13.94
C ARG A 230 1.10 6.41 -13.00
N LEU A 231 1.19 5.37 -12.18
CA LEU A 231 2.35 5.09 -11.35
C LEU A 231 3.49 4.55 -12.22
N TYR A 232 4.64 5.15 -12.02
CA TYR A 232 5.92 4.73 -12.59
C TYR A 232 6.92 4.52 -11.45
N ARG A 233 7.88 3.63 -11.66
CA ARG A 233 9.07 3.51 -10.84
C ARG A 233 10.19 4.25 -11.50
N VAL A 234 10.90 5.08 -10.75
CA VAL A 234 12.01 5.88 -11.27
C VAL A 234 13.18 5.89 -10.29
N GLU A 235 14.37 6.17 -10.79
CA GLU A 235 15.56 6.43 -9.98
C GLU A 235 16.13 7.80 -10.26
N LEU A 236 16.89 8.35 -9.31
CA LEU A 236 17.62 9.59 -9.46
C LEU A 236 18.85 9.62 -8.55
N ASP A 237 19.81 10.48 -8.95
CA ASP A 237 20.97 10.83 -8.13
C ASP A 237 20.62 12.08 -7.32
N ALA A 238 20.41 11.93 -6.01
CA ALA A 238 20.16 13.02 -5.09
C ALA A 238 20.60 12.64 -3.67
N THR A 239 20.94 13.66 -2.88
CA THR A 239 21.36 13.47 -1.50
C THR A 239 20.20 13.41 -0.51
N GLU A 240 19.08 14.04 -0.83
CA GLU A 240 17.91 14.12 0.03
C GLU A 240 16.75 13.30 -0.56
N LEU A 241 16.04 12.58 0.31
CA LEU A 241 14.82 11.88 -0.10
C LEU A 241 13.71 12.90 -0.38
N PRO A 242 13.09 12.86 -1.57
CA PRO A 242 11.94 13.70 -1.85
C PRO A 242 10.74 13.27 -1.01
N GLU A 243 10.03 14.24 -0.46
CA GLU A 243 8.80 14.00 0.27
C GLU A 243 7.65 13.57 -0.66
N PRO A 244 6.71 12.74 -0.21
CA PRO A 244 5.49 12.46 -0.95
C PRO A 244 4.74 13.75 -1.31
N GLY A 245 4.28 13.87 -2.56
CA GLY A 245 3.64 15.08 -3.09
C GLY A 245 4.61 16.08 -3.72
N THR A 246 5.93 15.86 -3.66
CA THR A 246 6.91 16.69 -4.38
C THR A 246 6.58 16.67 -5.88
N PRO A 247 6.43 17.85 -6.54
CA PRO A 247 6.06 17.91 -7.95
C PRO A 247 7.20 17.48 -8.86
N LEU A 248 6.82 16.97 -10.04
CA LEU A 248 7.71 16.56 -11.10
C LEU A 248 7.46 17.38 -12.34
N PHE A 249 8.50 17.70 -13.09
CA PHE A 249 8.46 18.59 -14.25
C PHE A 249 9.07 17.93 -15.48
N ALA A 250 8.65 18.41 -16.65
CA ALA A 250 9.26 18.08 -17.96
C ALA A 250 9.24 19.34 -18.84
N PRO A 251 10.27 19.58 -19.65
CA PRO A 251 10.34 20.78 -20.51
C PRO A 251 9.19 20.91 -21.51
N SER A 252 8.57 19.79 -21.88
CA SER A 252 7.41 19.74 -22.77
C SER A 252 6.11 20.28 -22.17
N HIS A 253 6.10 20.59 -20.87
CA HIS A 253 4.90 20.99 -20.13
C HIS A 253 5.15 22.28 -19.33
N SER A 254 4.17 23.18 -19.29
CA SER A 254 4.23 24.44 -18.53
C SER A 254 3.90 24.30 -17.04
N SER A 255 3.42 23.13 -16.61
CA SER A 255 3.04 22.83 -15.23
C SER A 255 3.59 21.48 -14.81
N ALA A 256 3.50 21.17 -13.52
CA ALA A 256 3.89 19.88 -12.99
C ALA A 256 3.19 18.72 -13.75
N ILE A 257 3.98 17.71 -14.12
CA ILE A 257 3.53 16.53 -14.84
C ILE A 257 3.17 15.37 -13.93
N GLY A 258 3.46 15.50 -12.64
CA GLY A 258 3.24 14.44 -11.68
C GLY A 258 3.71 14.78 -10.28
N GLU A 259 3.56 13.83 -9.37
CA GLU A 259 3.99 13.93 -7.98
C GLU A 259 4.63 12.64 -7.50
N VAL A 260 5.59 12.79 -6.56
CA VAL A 260 6.19 11.68 -5.81
C VAL A 260 5.13 11.01 -4.94
N VAL A 261 5.10 9.68 -4.94
CA VAL A 261 4.22 8.87 -4.08
C VAL A 261 4.96 8.40 -2.83
N ILE A 262 6.15 7.78 -3.01
CA ILE A 262 7.01 7.27 -1.95
C ILE A 262 8.43 7.16 -2.47
N ALA A 263 9.43 7.40 -1.63
CA ALA A 263 10.84 7.33 -1.97
C ALA A 263 11.65 6.56 -0.93
N ALA A 264 12.73 5.90 -1.36
CA ALA A 264 13.68 5.22 -0.48
C ALA A 264 15.10 5.25 -1.07
N ARG A 265 16.11 5.13 -0.20
CA ARG A 265 17.51 5.03 -0.61
C ARG A 265 17.81 3.64 -1.13
N ALA A 266 18.46 3.57 -2.28
CA ALA A 266 18.92 2.37 -2.97
C ALA A 266 20.44 2.50 -3.21
N ALA A 267 21.25 2.14 -2.21
CA ALA A 267 22.70 2.39 -2.18
C ALA A 267 23.01 3.89 -2.38
N GLU A 268 23.71 4.24 -3.47
CA GLU A 268 24.09 5.63 -3.78
C GLU A 268 22.97 6.44 -4.46
N LYS A 269 21.87 5.77 -4.87
CA LYS A 269 20.75 6.41 -5.56
C LYS A 269 19.50 6.45 -4.68
N ILE A 270 18.49 7.12 -5.18
CA ILE A 270 17.13 7.08 -4.67
C ILE A 270 16.25 6.40 -5.70
N GLU A 271 15.48 5.40 -5.25
CA GLU A 271 14.36 4.87 -6.02
C GLU A 271 13.05 5.43 -5.44
N LEU A 272 12.10 5.70 -6.32
CA LEU A 272 10.79 6.18 -5.90
C LEU A 272 9.67 5.70 -6.84
N LEU A 273 8.45 5.75 -6.33
CA LEU A 273 7.24 5.67 -7.14
C LEU A 273 6.70 7.09 -7.34
N ALA A 274 6.30 7.39 -8.56
CA ALA A 274 5.69 8.67 -8.91
C ALA A 274 4.48 8.46 -9.82
N VAL A 275 3.46 9.29 -9.64
CA VAL A 275 2.37 9.39 -10.62
C VAL A 275 2.80 10.43 -11.66
N LEU A 276 2.90 10.02 -12.92
CA LEU A 276 3.33 10.86 -14.05
C LEU A 276 2.26 10.88 -15.14
N GLN A 277 2.23 11.97 -15.90
CA GLN A 277 1.56 11.99 -17.20
C GLN A 277 2.26 11.02 -18.16
N ALA A 278 1.50 10.16 -18.84
CA ALA A 278 2.05 9.12 -19.69
C ALA A 278 2.89 9.69 -20.86
N GLU A 279 2.41 10.77 -21.47
CA GLU A 279 3.13 11.45 -22.57
C GLU A 279 4.49 12.01 -22.12
N ALA A 280 4.57 12.57 -20.90
CA ALA A 280 5.82 13.06 -20.33
C ALA A 280 6.78 11.92 -19.96
N ALA A 281 6.25 10.82 -19.41
CA ALA A 281 7.04 9.62 -19.14
C ALA A 281 7.62 8.99 -20.42
N GLU A 282 6.85 8.96 -21.49
CA GLU A 282 7.32 8.46 -22.80
C GLU A 282 8.41 9.36 -23.43
N ALA A 283 8.34 10.68 -23.21
CA ALA A 283 9.37 11.62 -23.66
C ALA A 283 10.69 11.49 -22.88
N GLY A 284 10.64 11.07 -21.62
CA GLY A 284 11.81 10.66 -20.83
C GLY A 284 12.65 11.79 -20.24
N ASP A 285 12.33 13.06 -20.47
CA ASP A 285 13.03 14.21 -19.91
C ASP A 285 12.28 14.70 -18.65
N LEU A 286 12.60 14.09 -17.52
CA LEU A 286 11.85 14.22 -16.26
C LEU A 286 12.75 14.79 -15.17
N HIS A 287 12.24 15.73 -14.37
CA HIS A 287 12.99 16.43 -13.33
C HIS A 287 12.20 16.52 -12.02
N LEU A 288 12.92 16.43 -10.89
CA LEU A 288 12.36 16.55 -9.55
C LEU A 288 12.32 18.02 -9.09
N GLY A 289 11.16 18.46 -8.63
CA GLY A 289 10.98 19.76 -7.94
C GLY A 289 10.96 20.98 -8.85
N ALA A 290 11.78 21.00 -9.91
CA ALA A 290 11.87 22.06 -10.90
C ALA A 290 12.48 21.51 -12.21
N LEU A 291 12.44 22.29 -13.30
CA LEU A 291 13.04 21.89 -14.59
C LEU A 291 14.58 21.73 -14.51
N GLU A 292 15.22 22.48 -13.62
CA GLU A 292 16.66 22.39 -13.35
C GLU A 292 17.00 21.42 -12.21
N GLY A 293 15.98 20.74 -11.69
CA GLY A 293 16.14 19.74 -10.62
C GLY A 293 16.81 18.46 -11.10
N PRO A 294 17.11 17.52 -10.18
CA PRO A 294 17.70 16.24 -10.53
C PRO A 294 16.88 15.49 -11.59
N ALA A 295 17.58 14.95 -12.60
CA ALA A 295 16.95 14.14 -13.63
C ALA A 295 16.49 12.79 -13.08
N LEU A 296 15.35 12.31 -13.60
CA LEU A 296 14.74 11.06 -13.24
C LEU A 296 14.87 10.05 -14.39
N HIS A 297 15.18 8.81 -14.06
CA HIS A 297 15.28 7.71 -15.01
C HIS A 297 14.21 6.67 -14.71
N LEU A 298 13.42 6.31 -15.73
CA LEU A 298 12.39 5.28 -15.61
C LEU A 298 13.00 3.91 -15.34
N LEU A 299 12.36 3.16 -14.47
CA LEU A 299 12.65 1.76 -14.17
C LEU A 299 11.39 0.91 -14.42
N ASP A 300 11.59 -0.37 -14.70
CA ASP A 300 10.49 -1.29 -14.93
C ASP A 300 9.69 -1.54 -13.65
N LEU A 301 8.36 -1.66 -13.80
CA LEU A 301 7.48 -2.20 -12.78
C LEU A 301 7.46 -3.73 -12.87
N PRO A 302 7.24 -4.45 -11.75
CA PRO A 302 7.25 -5.92 -11.74
C PRO A 302 5.98 -6.56 -12.32
N TYR A 303 5.08 -5.75 -12.86
CA TYR A 303 3.84 -6.18 -13.51
C TYR A 303 3.58 -5.38 -14.77
N GLU A 304 2.89 -6.00 -15.72
CA GLU A 304 2.45 -5.35 -16.93
C GLU A 304 1.13 -4.60 -16.70
N LEU A 305 1.07 -3.38 -17.24
CA LEU A 305 -0.16 -2.62 -17.36
C LEU A 305 -0.63 -2.77 -18.81
N ASP A 306 -1.58 -3.67 -19.02
CA ASP A 306 -2.22 -3.81 -20.33
C ASP A 306 -3.11 -2.58 -20.58
N ARG A 307 -2.57 -1.64 -21.37
CA ARG A 307 -3.27 -0.40 -21.74
C ARG A 307 -4.57 -0.69 -22.51
N ASP A 308 -4.63 -1.78 -23.22
CA ASP A 308 -5.76 -2.16 -24.07
C ASP A 308 -6.80 -3.02 -23.31
N ARG A 309 -6.35 -3.85 -22.36
CA ARG A 309 -7.23 -4.65 -21.52
C ARG A 309 -8.10 -3.85 -20.56
N GLU A 310 -7.67 -2.64 -20.19
CA GLU A 310 -8.47 -1.75 -19.34
C GLU A 310 -9.71 -1.19 -20.04
N ILE A 311 -9.77 -1.28 -21.37
CA ILE A 311 -10.85 -0.76 -22.22
C ILE A 311 -11.71 -1.89 -22.78
N GLN A 312 -11.22 -3.13 -22.76
CA GLN A 312 -11.97 -4.29 -23.25
C GLN A 312 -12.86 -4.90 -22.15
N ARG A 313 -14.14 -4.99 -22.44
CA ARG A 313 -15.18 -5.65 -21.65
C ARG A 313 -15.04 -7.17 -21.71
#